data_481a80a261d99db48b61d8e63022d2bc
#
_entry.id   481a80a261d99db48b61d8e63022d2bc
#
_cell.length_a   1.000
_cell.length_b   1.000
_cell.length_c   1.000
_cell.angle_alpha   90.00
_cell.angle_beta   90.00
_cell.angle_gamma   90.00
#
_symmetry.space_group_name_H-M   'P 1'
#
loop_
_entity.id
_entity.type
_entity.pdbx_description
1 polymer ?
#
loop_
_entity_poly.entity_id
_entity_poly.type
_entity_poly.pdbx_seq_one_letter_code
_entity_poly.pdbx_strand_id
1 'polypeptide(L)'
;MPLLGRAQTAVNEATAAQMMQKVGEVAQKTKSLQCSFTQTKTLKMLSQKMISKGRMCYSQPSKLRWQYTSPYQYTFILNGTKVMLKSSQRKDVIDAAKSKVFREITGIMLSSVTGECLTDKQRFKTQMFQDGDKWIAQLTPLKKEMKQMFSLLV
;
A
#
# COMPACT_ATOMS: atom_id res chain seq x y z
N MET A 1 17.68 0.31 -28.92
CA MET A 1 18.05 1.27 -27.86
C MET A 1 17.82 0.59 -26.52
N PRO A 2 18.85 0.30 -25.74
CA PRO A 2 18.62 -0.18 -24.40
C PRO A 2 18.02 0.99 -23.60
N LEU A 3 16.83 0.80 -23.08
CA LEU A 3 16.29 1.63 -22.03
C LEU A 3 17.25 1.53 -20.85
N LEU A 4 18.08 2.55 -20.69
CA LEU A 4 18.84 2.77 -19.46
C LEU A 4 17.82 2.87 -18.33
N GLY A 5 17.55 1.74 -17.68
CA GLY A 5 16.82 1.73 -16.45
C GLY A 5 17.56 2.67 -15.50
N ARG A 6 16.89 3.76 -15.10
CA ARG A 6 17.42 4.62 -14.05
C ARG A 6 17.71 3.73 -12.86
N ALA A 7 18.99 3.65 -12.49
CA ALA A 7 19.40 2.83 -11.38
C ALA A 7 18.80 3.39 -10.09
N GLN A 8 17.94 2.59 -9.45
CA GLN A 8 17.47 2.88 -8.10
C GLN A 8 18.67 2.80 -7.15
N THR A 9 18.97 3.89 -6.48
CA THR A 9 20.09 3.95 -5.55
C THR A 9 19.57 3.78 -4.13
N ALA A 10 20.04 2.75 -3.43
CA ALA A 10 19.77 2.58 -2.01
C ALA A 10 20.35 3.76 -1.22
N VAL A 11 19.57 4.35 -0.34
CA VAL A 11 20.02 5.43 0.52
C VAL A 11 20.60 4.87 1.82
N ASN A 12 21.50 5.63 2.47
CA ASN A 12 22.03 5.24 3.77
C ASN A 12 20.94 5.34 4.87
N GLU A 13 21.22 4.75 6.04
CA GLU A 13 20.24 4.70 7.13
C GLU A 13 19.83 6.09 7.64
N ALA A 14 20.75 7.05 7.70
CA ALA A 14 20.44 8.41 8.13
C ALA A 14 19.51 9.12 7.16
N THR A 15 19.75 9.00 5.87
CA THR A 15 18.87 9.55 4.82
C THR A 15 17.52 8.84 4.82
N ALA A 16 17.49 7.52 4.97
CA ALA A 16 16.24 6.76 5.06
C ALA A 16 15.39 7.22 6.25
N ALA A 17 16.02 7.43 7.42
CA ALA A 17 15.33 7.93 8.61
C ALA A 17 14.72 9.32 8.38
N GLN A 18 15.44 10.23 7.72
CA GLN A 18 14.93 11.55 7.37
C GLN A 18 13.75 11.49 6.39
N MET A 19 13.83 10.62 5.39
CA MET A 19 12.74 10.41 4.42
C MET A 19 11.48 9.91 5.13
N MET A 20 11.63 8.90 5.97
CA MET A 20 10.52 8.33 6.74
C MET A 20 9.90 9.34 7.71
N GLN A 21 10.73 10.16 8.36
CA GLN A 21 10.27 11.24 9.22
C GLN A 21 9.43 12.25 8.46
N LYS A 22 9.89 12.70 7.30
CA LYS A 22 9.15 13.66 6.47
C LYS A 22 7.79 13.11 6.02
N VAL A 23 7.75 11.84 5.62
CA VAL A 23 6.48 11.17 5.27
C VAL A 23 5.53 11.16 6.47
N GLY A 24 6.03 10.81 7.66
CA GLY A 24 5.26 10.79 8.89
C GLY A 24 4.70 12.16 9.28
N GLU A 25 5.50 13.21 9.17
CA GLU A 25 5.09 14.59 9.46
C GLU A 25 3.97 15.08 8.51
N VAL A 26 4.09 14.78 7.23
CA VAL A 26 3.05 15.10 6.25
C VAL A 26 1.78 14.30 6.51
N ALA A 27 1.91 13.01 6.82
CA ALA A 27 0.79 12.14 7.12
C ALA A 27 -0.01 12.60 8.35
N GLN A 28 0.67 13.03 9.42
CA GLN A 28 0.02 13.56 10.62
C GLN A 28 -0.81 14.83 10.36
N LYS A 29 -0.37 15.66 9.43
CA LYS A 29 -1.07 16.90 9.05
C LYS A 29 -2.16 16.66 8.02
N THR A 30 -2.17 15.51 7.35
CA THR A 30 -3.10 15.18 6.28
C THR A 30 -4.40 14.65 6.86
N LYS A 31 -5.46 15.45 6.77
CA LYS A 31 -6.81 15.04 7.21
C LYS A 31 -7.53 14.21 6.16
N SER A 32 -7.30 14.50 4.90
CA SER A 32 -7.84 13.75 3.77
C SER A 32 -6.85 13.71 2.61
N LEU A 33 -6.96 12.69 1.79
CA LEU A 33 -6.09 12.47 0.64
C LEU A 33 -6.89 11.87 -0.51
N GLN A 34 -6.66 12.38 -1.71
CA GLN A 34 -7.18 11.81 -2.95
C GLN A 34 -6.04 11.64 -3.93
N CYS A 35 -5.92 10.47 -4.52
CA CYS A 35 -4.93 10.21 -5.56
C CYS A 35 -5.38 9.14 -6.54
N SER A 36 -4.72 9.13 -7.69
CA SER A 36 -4.74 7.99 -8.62
C SER A 36 -3.53 7.11 -8.34
N PHE A 37 -3.69 5.81 -8.55
CA PHE A 37 -2.61 4.85 -8.35
C PHE A 37 -2.51 3.88 -9.53
N THR A 38 -1.32 3.34 -9.70
CA THR A 38 -1.06 2.19 -10.55
C THR A 38 -0.45 1.09 -9.68
N GLN A 39 -1.08 -0.07 -9.69
CA GLN A 39 -0.61 -1.24 -8.96
C GLN A 39 -0.10 -2.28 -9.94
N THR A 40 1.13 -2.73 -9.75
CA THR A 40 1.71 -3.83 -10.50
C THR A 40 1.87 -5.01 -9.58
N LYS A 41 1.17 -6.11 -9.87
CA LYS A 41 1.27 -7.37 -9.16
C LYS A 41 2.07 -8.35 -10.00
N THR A 42 3.18 -8.85 -9.43
CA THR A 42 4.01 -9.87 -10.07
C THR A 42 3.79 -11.19 -9.36
N LEU A 43 3.38 -12.20 -10.12
CA LEU A 43 3.23 -13.57 -9.65
C LEU A 43 4.42 -14.40 -10.13
N LYS A 44 5.25 -14.86 -9.21
CA LYS A 44 6.49 -15.61 -9.53
C LYS A 44 6.26 -16.84 -10.39
N MET A 45 5.11 -17.50 -10.19
CA MET A 45 4.80 -18.75 -10.92
C MET A 45 4.34 -18.53 -12.37
N LEU A 46 3.86 -17.36 -12.73
CA LEU A 46 3.27 -17.11 -14.05
C LEU A 46 4.12 -16.22 -14.96
N SER A 47 5.23 -15.69 -14.48
CA SER A 47 6.07 -14.69 -15.18
C SER A 47 5.26 -13.52 -15.76
N GLN A 48 4.05 -13.31 -15.27
CA GLN A 48 3.14 -12.28 -15.75
C GLN A 48 3.04 -11.15 -14.73
N LYS A 49 3.02 -9.94 -15.25
CA LYS A 49 2.72 -8.73 -14.50
C LYS A 49 1.27 -8.35 -14.72
N MET A 50 0.52 -8.18 -13.65
CA MET A 50 -0.85 -7.67 -13.70
C MET A 50 -0.82 -6.20 -13.31
N ILE A 51 -1.22 -5.33 -14.22
CA ILE A 51 -1.27 -3.88 -14.00
C ILE A 51 -2.72 -3.47 -13.78
N SER A 52 -2.99 -2.86 -12.64
CA SER A 52 -4.29 -2.29 -12.30
C SER A 52 -4.13 -0.80 -12.03
N LYS A 53 -5.14 -0.03 -12.41
CA LYS A 53 -5.21 1.41 -12.16
C LYS A 53 -6.46 1.72 -11.37
N GLY A 54 -6.39 2.77 -10.58
CA GLY A 54 -7.54 3.17 -9.79
C GLY A 54 -7.38 4.51 -9.11
N ARG A 55 -8.33 4.78 -8.23
CA ARG A 55 -8.37 5.98 -7.40
C ARG A 55 -8.50 5.59 -5.94
N MET A 56 -7.90 6.40 -5.10
CA MET A 56 -7.96 6.25 -3.65
C MET A 56 -8.38 7.55 -3.01
N CYS A 57 -9.31 7.45 -2.05
CA CYS A 57 -9.71 8.54 -1.17
C CYS A 57 -9.56 8.09 0.28
N TYR A 58 -8.91 8.91 1.07
CA TYR A 58 -8.70 8.66 2.49
C TYR A 58 -9.21 9.85 3.30
N SER A 59 -9.79 9.57 4.44
CA SER A 59 -10.15 10.57 5.46
C SER A 59 -9.88 10.02 6.84
N GLN A 60 -9.21 10.81 7.67
CA GLN A 60 -8.94 10.43 9.06
C GLN A 60 -10.23 10.14 9.82
N PRO A 61 -10.20 9.25 10.81
CA PRO A 61 -9.08 8.38 11.22
C PRO A 61 -9.04 7.07 10.43
N SER A 62 -10.14 6.59 9.87
CA SER A 62 -10.26 5.23 9.34
C SER A 62 -11.28 5.08 8.22
N LYS A 63 -11.36 6.08 7.36
CA LYS A 63 -12.21 6.02 6.16
C LYS A 63 -11.32 5.92 4.94
N LEU A 64 -11.52 4.87 4.14
CA LEU A 64 -10.75 4.61 2.94
C LEU A 64 -11.68 4.09 1.85
N ARG A 65 -11.54 4.67 0.65
CA ARG A 65 -12.13 4.13 -0.56
C ARG A 65 -11.01 3.83 -1.54
N TRP A 66 -10.88 2.56 -1.88
CA TRP A 66 -9.90 2.06 -2.83
C TRP A 66 -10.63 1.47 -4.01
N GLN A 67 -10.59 2.14 -5.14
CA GLN A 67 -11.38 1.79 -6.31
C GLN A 67 -10.48 1.48 -7.50
N TYR A 68 -10.54 0.24 -7.98
CA TYR A 68 -9.95 -0.16 -9.24
C TYR A 68 -10.88 0.26 -10.39
N THR A 69 -10.30 0.89 -11.41
CA THR A 69 -11.02 1.33 -12.61
C THR A 69 -10.63 0.55 -13.87
N SER A 70 -9.45 -0.08 -13.85
CA SER A 70 -8.91 -0.86 -14.97
C SER A 70 -7.99 -1.96 -14.43
N PRO A 71 -7.99 -3.18 -14.99
CA PRO A 71 -8.88 -3.67 -16.04
C PRO A 71 -10.29 -4.03 -15.53
N TYR A 72 -10.46 -4.14 -14.21
CA TYR A 72 -11.74 -4.49 -13.57
C TYR A 72 -12.24 -3.31 -12.74
N GLN A 73 -13.56 -3.18 -12.63
CA GLN A 73 -14.17 -2.30 -11.67
C GLN A 73 -14.41 -3.04 -10.36
N TYR A 74 -13.68 -2.65 -9.34
CA TYR A 74 -13.79 -3.21 -8.00
C TYR A 74 -13.55 -2.12 -6.97
N THR A 75 -14.41 -2.04 -5.97
CA THR A 75 -14.31 -1.02 -4.92
C THR A 75 -14.23 -1.67 -3.55
N PHE A 76 -13.22 -1.28 -2.80
CA PHE A 76 -13.05 -1.57 -1.38
C PHE A 76 -13.32 -0.28 -0.59
N ILE A 77 -14.25 -0.34 0.34
CA ILE A 77 -14.59 0.79 1.21
C ILE A 77 -14.43 0.36 2.66
N LEU A 78 -13.61 1.08 3.40
CA LEU A 78 -13.48 0.96 4.84
C LEU A 78 -14.14 2.17 5.51
N ASN A 79 -14.99 1.92 6.49
CA ASN A 79 -15.55 2.94 7.35
C ASN A 79 -15.50 2.42 8.80
N GLY A 80 -14.48 2.86 9.53
CA GLY A 80 -14.20 2.32 10.86
C GLY A 80 -13.78 0.86 10.78
N THR A 81 -14.63 -0.05 11.26
CA THR A 81 -14.41 -1.51 11.19
C THR A 81 -15.22 -2.18 10.09
N LYS A 82 -16.12 -1.45 9.44
CA LYS A 82 -16.95 -2.01 8.38
C LYS A 82 -16.28 -1.91 7.04
N VAL A 83 -16.21 -3.03 6.35
CA VAL A 83 -15.65 -3.18 5.01
C VAL A 83 -16.76 -3.51 4.04
N MET A 84 -16.85 -2.72 2.96
CA MET A 84 -17.73 -3.01 1.83
C MET A 84 -16.87 -3.38 0.61
N LEU A 85 -17.16 -4.51 0.03
CA LEU A 85 -16.57 -4.98 -1.21
C LEU A 85 -17.63 -4.93 -2.31
N LYS A 86 -17.38 -4.19 -3.38
CA LYS A 86 -18.32 -4.02 -4.48
C LYS A 86 -17.64 -4.31 -5.81
N SER A 87 -18.23 -5.22 -6.57
CA SER A 87 -17.93 -5.45 -7.99
C SER A 87 -19.16 -5.17 -8.85
N SER A 88 -19.07 -5.38 -10.17
CA SER A 88 -20.21 -5.25 -11.07
C SER A 88 -21.34 -6.25 -10.76
N GLN A 89 -21.02 -7.37 -10.13
CA GLN A 89 -21.95 -8.49 -9.91
C GLN A 89 -22.30 -8.72 -8.43
N ARG A 90 -21.52 -8.18 -7.50
CA ARG A 90 -21.64 -8.54 -6.09
C ARG A 90 -21.31 -7.36 -5.16
N LYS A 91 -22.02 -7.33 -4.05
CA LYS A 91 -21.76 -6.41 -2.94
C LYS A 91 -21.76 -7.19 -1.63
N ASP A 92 -20.66 -7.12 -0.89
CA ASP A 92 -20.51 -7.76 0.42
C ASP A 92 -20.19 -6.70 1.47
N VAL A 93 -20.71 -6.90 2.67
CA VAL A 93 -20.37 -6.08 3.85
C VAL A 93 -19.82 -7.00 4.92
N ILE A 94 -18.62 -6.66 5.42
CA ILE A 94 -17.86 -7.46 6.36
C ILE A 94 -17.49 -6.58 7.55
N ASP A 95 -17.58 -7.13 8.76
CA ASP A 95 -17.04 -6.51 9.95
C ASP A 95 -15.60 -6.96 10.17
N ALA A 96 -14.65 -6.07 9.91
CA ALA A 96 -13.22 -6.36 10.05
C ALA A 96 -12.83 -6.68 11.50
N ALA A 97 -13.58 -6.19 12.49
CA ALA A 97 -13.35 -6.51 13.90
C ALA A 97 -13.53 -7.99 14.20
N LYS A 98 -14.39 -8.68 13.45
CA LYS A 98 -14.70 -10.11 13.60
C LYS A 98 -13.84 -11.03 12.71
N SER A 99 -13.01 -10.48 11.84
CA SER A 99 -12.17 -11.25 10.92
C SER A 99 -10.71 -10.84 11.03
N LYS A 100 -9.87 -11.77 11.48
CA LYS A 100 -8.41 -11.54 11.59
C LYS A 100 -7.79 -11.16 10.24
N VAL A 101 -8.21 -11.82 9.16
CA VAL A 101 -7.71 -11.55 7.80
C VAL A 101 -8.05 -10.13 7.37
N PHE A 102 -9.29 -9.69 7.56
CA PHE A 102 -9.70 -8.32 7.19
C PHE A 102 -9.08 -7.26 8.09
N ARG A 103 -8.85 -7.54 9.38
CA ARG A 103 -8.08 -6.64 10.24
C ARG A 103 -6.66 -6.42 9.73
N GLU A 104 -5.98 -7.47 9.32
CA GLU A 104 -4.63 -7.36 8.75
C GLU A 104 -4.64 -6.58 7.43
N ILE A 105 -5.57 -6.88 6.52
CA ILE A 105 -5.69 -6.18 5.23
C ILE A 105 -5.98 -4.69 5.43
N THR A 106 -6.95 -4.34 6.25
CA THR A 106 -7.31 -2.95 6.52
C THR A 106 -6.18 -2.20 7.22
N GLY A 107 -5.49 -2.85 8.15
CA GLY A 107 -4.32 -2.29 8.83
C GLY A 107 -3.18 -1.98 7.86
N ILE A 108 -2.87 -2.89 6.96
CA ILE A 108 -1.84 -2.68 5.93
C ILE A 108 -2.24 -1.53 5.00
N MET A 109 -3.49 -1.50 4.53
CA MET A 109 -3.95 -0.45 3.63
C MET A 109 -3.89 0.92 4.28
N LEU A 110 -4.40 1.08 5.50
CA LEU A 110 -4.36 2.34 6.24
C LEU A 110 -2.92 2.78 6.55
N SER A 111 -2.09 1.86 7.02
CA SER A 111 -0.68 2.19 7.33
C SER A 111 0.13 2.55 6.07
N SER A 112 -0.22 1.99 4.92
CA SER A 112 0.39 2.34 3.65
C SER A 112 0.01 3.76 3.20
N VAL A 113 -1.25 4.12 3.36
CA VAL A 113 -1.75 5.47 2.99
C VAL A 113 -1.17 6.54 3.90
N THR A 114 -1.04 6.28 5.18
CA THR A 114 -0.48 7.22 6.17
C THR A 114 1.05 7.19 6.24
N GLY A 115 1.69 6.21 5.61
CA GLY A 115 3.14 6.02 5.70
C GLY A 115 3.62 5.39 7.01
N GLU A 116 2.74 5.03 7.93
CA GLU A 116 3.11 4.37 9.19
C GLU A 116 3.81 3.03 8.97
N CYS A 117 3.52 2.34 7.87
CA CYS A 117 4.17 1.08 7.52
C CYS A 117 5.69 1.22 7.34
N LEU A 118 6.19 2.41 6.99
CA LEU A 118 7.62 2.64 6.78
C LEU A 118 8.43 2.50 8.06
N THR A 119 7.85 2.80 9.20
CA THR A 119 8.51 2.75 10.53
C THR A 119 8.06 1.56 11.38
N ASP A 120 7.17 0.74 10.89
CA ASP A 120 6.68 -0.45 11.60
C ASP A 120 7.67 -1.61 11.50
N LYS A 121 8.65 -1.60 12.38
CA LYS A 121 9.71 -2.63 12.46
C LYS A 121 9.22 -4.00 12.93
N GLN A 122 8.01 -4.09 13.45
CA GLN A 122 7.42 -5.36 13.87
C GLN A 122 6.82 -6.12 12.69
N ARG A 123 6.28 -5.40 11.70
CA ARG A 123 5.63 -5.98 10.54
C ARG A 123 6.53 -6.07 9.33
N PHE A 124 7.43 -5.09 9.15
CA PHE A 124 8.22 -4.95 7.93
C PHE A 124 9.69 -4.66 8.20
N LYS A 125 10.52 -5.21 7.35
CA LYS A 125 11.86 -4.69 7.09
C LYS A 125 11.75 -3.70 5.93
N THR A 126 12.10 -2.44 6.17
CA THR A 126 11.96 -1.36 5.20
C THR A 126 13.31 -0.95 4.66
N GLN A 127 13.40 -0.80 3.35
CA GLN A 127 14.57 -0.28 2.65
C GLN A 127 14.15 0.86 1.74
N MET A 128 14.83 1.99 1.82
CA MET A 128 14.54 3.17 1.03
C MET A 128 15.52 3.33 -0.13
N PHE A 129 14.98 3.74 -1.26
CA PHE A 129 15.74 4.04 -2.47
C PHE A 129 15.32 5.40 -3.00
N GLN A 130 16.19 6.01 -3.79
CA GLN A 130 15.91 7.24 -4.50
C GLN A 130 16.13 7.04 -6.01
N ASP A 131 15.19 7.54 -6.80
CA ASP A 131 15.26 7.59 -8.26
C ASP A 131 14.90 9.01 -8.71
N GLY A 132 15.92 9.85 -8.88
CA GLY A 132 15.74 11.27 -9.16
C GLY A 132 15.03 11.98 -8.00
N ASP A 133 13.86 12.52 -8.26
CA ASP A 133 12.99 13.19 -7.29
C ASP A 133 11.98 12.26 -6.61
N LYS A 134 11.99 10.97 -6.98
CA LYS A 134 11.08 9.96 -6.43
C LYS A 134 11.73 9.18 -5.30
N TRP A 135 10.93 8.90 -4.30
CA TRP A 135 11.29 8.01 -3.21
C TRP A 135 10.62 6.66 -3.40
N ILE A 136 11.37 5.61 -3.17
CA ILE A 136 10.90 4.24 -3.30
C ILE A 136 11.12 3.54 -1.97
N ALA A 137 10.06 2.99 -1.41
CA ALA A 137 10.11 2.18 -0.21
C ALA A 137 9.87 0.72 -0.57
N GLN A 138 10.77 -0.16 -0.18
CA GLN A 138 10.60 -1.61 -0.27
C GLN A 138 10.35 -2.17 1.12
N LEU A 139 9.21 -2.84 1.29
CA LEU A 139 8.80 -3.44 2.55
C LEU A 139 8.75 -4.95 2.41
N THR A 140 9.57 -5.62 3.19
CA THR A 140 9.58 -7.08 3.29
C THR A 140 8.80 -7.50 4.52
N PRO A 141 7.74 -8.33 4.40
CA PRO A 141 6.96 -8.75 5.56
C PRO A 141 7.76 -9.66 6.48
N LEU A 142 7.61 -9.48 7.77
CA LEU A 142 8.28 -10.27 8.80
C LEU A 142 7.38 -11.36 9.37
N LYS A 143 6.07 -11.11 9.46
CA LYS A 143 5.11 -12.08 9.99
C LYS A 143 4.73 -13.14 8.97
N LYS A 144 4.58 -14.38 9.44
CA LYS A 144 4.25 -15.55 8.61
C LYS A 144 2.96 -15.36 7.80
N GLU A 145 1.93 -14.84 8.43
CA GLU A 145 0.63 -14.59 7.80
C GLU A 145 0.73 -13.62 6.63
N MET A 146 1.54 -12.57 6.79
CA MET A 146 1.76 -11.57 5.75
C MET A 146 2.63 -12.12 4.61
N LYS A 147 3.62 -12.97 4.92
CA LYS A 147 4.47 -13.62 3.91
C LYS A 147 3.67 -14.54 2.98
N GLN A 148 2.52 -15.03 3.42
CA GLN A 148 1.60 -15.81 2.58
C GLN A 148 0.84 -14.94 1.58
N MET A 149 0.62 -13.67 1.89
CA MET A 149 -0.09 -12.72 1.02
C MET A 149 0.83 -12.09 -0.02
N PHE A 150 2.05 -11.72 0.38
CA PHE A 150 3.04 -11.12 -0.51
C PHE A 150 4.47 -11.29 0.04
N SER A 151 5.45 -11.28 -0.84
CA SER A 151 6.87 -11.38 -0.48
C SER A 151 7.56 -10.01 -0.41
N LEU A 152 7.06 -9.05 -1.13
CA LEU A 152 7.60 -7.68 -1.21
C LEU A 152 6.49 -6.71 -1.58
N LEU A 153 6.45 -5.58 -0.88
CA LEU A 153 5.62 -4.43 -1.23
C LEU A 153 6.53 -3.26 -1.59
N VAL A 154 6.28 -2.62 -2.71
CA VAL A 154 7.04 -1.46 -3.19
C VAL A 154 6.13 -0.27 -3.38
#